data_557eb9bf28621a8a8f2ff6f18553fd3a
#
_entry.id   557eb9bf28621a8a8f2ff6f18553fd3a
#
_cell.length_a   1.000
_cell.length_b   1.000
_cell.length_c   1.000
_cell.angle_alpha   90.00
_cell.angle_beta   90.00
_cell.angle_gamma   90.00
#
_symmetry.space_group_name_H-M   'P 1'
#
loop_
_entity.id
_entity.type
_entity.pdbx_description
1 polymer ?
#
loop_
_entity_poly.entity_id
_entity_poly.type
_entity_poly.pdbx_seq_one_letter_code
_entity_poly.pdbx_strand_id
1 'polypeptide(L)'
;VLFSELSQKELDSIFGVDKYTVENKCFRVLGYDIEVKDTLLAEAIQSLSENKRKVVLLSYFMDMSDADIARMMNLVRSTVYEHRKRSLELMKEMMEEYQNEQEK
;
A
#
# COMPACT_ATOMS: atom_id res chain seq x y z
N VAL A 1 -15.42 4.26 1.19
CA VAL A 1 -14.88 5.47 0.58
C VAL A 1 -13.36 5.43 0.58
N LEU A 2 -12.79 5.66 -0.57
CA LEU A 2 -11.33 5.73 -0.69
C LEU A 2 -10.87 7.14 -0.33
N PHE A 3 -9.89 7.22 0.55
CA PHE A 3 -9.37 8.51 0.97
C PHE A 3 -8.71 9.28 -0.18
N SER A 4 -8.27 8.58 -1.20
CA SER A 4 -7.68 9.22 -2.37
C SER A 4 -8.69 10.07 -3.15
N GLU A 5 -9.99 9.87 -2.93
CA GLU A 5 -11.03 10.65 -3.57
C GLU A 5 -11.33 11.97 -2.85
N LEU A 6 -10.76 12.15 -1.66
CA LEU A 6 -10.98 13.34 -0.85
C LEU A 6 -9.92 14.40 -1.13
N SER A 7 -10.31 15.65 -0.97
CA SER A 7 -9.34 16.74 -1.08
C SER A 7 -8.46 16.78 0.17
N GLN A 8 -7.32 17.45 0.06
CA GLN A 8 -6.43 17.65 1.20
C GLN A 8 -7.17 18.25 2.39
N LYS A 9 -8.01 19.25 2.12
CA LYS A 9 -8.77 19.92 3.16
C LYS A 9 -9.76 18.99 3.85
N GLU A 10 -10.41 18.12 3.07
CA GLU A 10 -11.36 17.17 3.63
C GLU A 10 -10.64 16.14 4.51
N LEU A 11 -9.47 15.69 4.09
CA LEU A 11 -8.68 14.76 4.88
C LEU A 11 -8.24 15.39 6.20
N ASP A 12 -7.80 16.65 6.18
CA ASP A 12 -7.40 17.36 7.38
C ASP A 12 -8.58 17.46 8.36
N SER A 13 -9.77 17.72 7.83
CA SER A 13 -10.97 17.83 8.64
C SER A 13 -11.34 16.49 9.28
N ILE A 14 -11.27 15.41 8.53
CA ILE A 14 -11.64 14.07 9.01
C ILE A 14 -10.72 13.61 10.13
N PHE A 15 -9.42 13.78 9.95
CA PHE A 15 -8.44 13.29 10.91
C PHE A 15 -8.11 14.29 12.01
N GLY A 16 -8.56 15.51 11.87
CA GLY A 16 -8.26 16.56 12.86
C GLY A 16 -6.77 16.81 13.00
N VAL A 17 -6.03 16.65 11.90
CA VAL A 17 -4.58 16.79 11.90
C VAL A 17 -4.14 17.93 11.01
N ASP A 18 -2.91 18.34 11.18
CA ASP A 18 -2.32 19.38 10.36
C ASP A 18 -2.09 18.89 8.94
N LYS A 19 -2.03 19.81 8.01
CA LYS A 19 -1.94 19.53 6.58
C LYS A 19 -0.79 18.59 6.20
N TYR A 20 0.31 18.65 6.89
CA TYR A 20 1.48 17.84 6.53
C TYR A 20 1.37 16.39 6.99
N THR A 21 0.39 16.03 7.81
CA THR A 21 0.22 14.65 8.26
C THR A 21 -0.58 13.81 7.28
N VAL A 22 -1.19 14.44 6.27
CA VAL A 22 -1.92 13.72 5.23
C VAL A 22 -1.21 13.81 3.89
N GLU A 23 0.10 14.00 3.93
CA GLU A 23 0.90 14.00 2.72
C GLU A 23 0.94 12.62 2.09
N ASN A 24 1.10 12.59 0.77
CA ASN A 24 1.25 11.36 0.04
C ASN A 24 2.52 10.65 0.49
N LYS A 25 2.43 9.34 0.64
CA LYS A 25 3.58 8.54 1.01
C LYS A 25 4.33 8.09 -0.22
N CYS A 26 5.64 8.22 -0.18
CA CYS A 26 6.53 7.78 -1.23
C CYS A 26 7.33 6.58 -0.74
N PHE A 27 7.30 5.51 -1.51
CA PHE A 27 8.05 4.30 -1.19
C PHE A 27 9.17 4.12 -2.21
N ARG A 28 10.37 3.89 -1.72
CA ARG A 28 11.49 3.61 -2.62
C ARG A 28 11.73 2.12 -2.68
N VAL A 29 11.57 1.55 -3.88
CA VAL A 29 11.70 0.11 -4.09
C VAL A 29 12.59 -0.14 -5.29
N LEU A 30 13.76 -0.73 -5.07
CA LEU A 30 14.68 -1.13 -6.14
C LEU A 30 14.93 -0.02 -7.15
N GLY A 31 15.11 1.20 -6.67
CA GLY A 31 15.38 2.36 -7.51
C GLY A 31 14.16 3.10 -8.02
N TYR A 32 12.96 2.58 -7.78
CA TYR A 32 11.73 3.26 -8.16
C TYR A 32 11.18 4.05 -6.99
N ASP A 33 10.69 5.24 -7.28
CA ASP A 33 9.97 6.04 -6.29
C ASP A 33 8.48 5.89 -6.61
N ILE A 34 7.74 5.30 -5.69
CA ILE A 34 6.33 4.99 -5.89
C ILE A 34 5.49 5.81 -4.92
N GLU A 35 4.64 6.68 -5.45
CA GLU A 35 3.77 7.51 -4.63
C GLU A 35 2.43 6.84 -4.43
N VAL A 36 2.01 6.70 -3.17
CA VAL A 36 0.71 6.14 -2.83
C VAL A 36 -0.13 7.27 -2.23
N LYS A 37 -1.16 7.67 -2.96
CA LYS A 37 -1.98 8.83 -2.58
C LYS A 37 -3.07 8.52 -1.57
N ASP A 38 -3.50 7.27 -1.50
CA ASP A 38 -4.52 6.85 -0.55
C ASP A 38 -3.85 6.61 0.81
N THR A 39 -4.18 7.42 1.79
CA THR A 39 -3.55 7.36 3.11
C THR A 39 -3.75 6.02 3.80
N LEU A 40 -4.96 5.48 3.74
CA LEU A 40 -5.24 4.19 4.37
C LEU A 40 -4.46 3.06 3.68
N LEU A 41 -4.44 3.09 2.35
CA LEU A 41 -3.70 2.11 1.58
C LEU A 41 -2.20 2.20 1.87
N ALA A 42 -1.67 3.42 1.95
CA ALA A 42 -0.26 3.62 2.26
C ALA A 42 0.11 3.05 3.63
N GLU A 43 -0.74 3.24 4.62
CA GLU A 43 -0.51 2.69 5.95
C GLU A 43 -0.55 1.18 5.94
N ALA A 44 -1.49 0.59 5.21
CA ALA A 44 -1.58 -0.86 5.09
C ALA A 44 -0.32 -1.43 4.44
N ILE A 45 0.16 -0.79 3.38
CA ILE A 45 1.38 -1.21 2.70
C ILE A 45 2.58 -1.09 3.64
N GLN A 46 2.66 0.00 4.38
CA GLN A 46 3.78 0.25 5.28
C GLN A 46 3.87 -0.80 6.40
N SER A 47 2.75 -1.38 6.80
CA SER A 47 2.72 -2.37 7.86
C SER A 47 3.11 -3.77 7.39
N LEU A 48 3.22 -3.99 6.09
CA LEU A 48 3.66 -5.29 5.55
C LEU A 48 5.15 -5.49 5.78
N SER A 49 5.57 -6.77 5.77
CA SER A 49 7.01 -7.08 5.81
C SER A 49 7.67 -6.52 4.56
N GLU A 50 8.99 -6.35 4.62
CA GLU A 50 9.73 -5.73 3.52
C GLU A 50 9.49 -6.40 2.18
N ASN A 51 9.60 -7.72 2.11
CA ASN A 51 9.41 -8.43 0.85
C ASN A 51 7.98 -8.35 0.34
N LYS A 52 7.00 -8.46 1.24
CA LYS A 52 5.60 -8.33 0.84
C LYS A 52 5.30 -6.93 0.32
N ARG A 53 5.81 -5.92 1.00
CA ARG A 53 5.63 -4.53 0.58
C ARG A 53 6.21 -4.29 -0.81
N LYS A 54 7.42 -4.76 -1.07
CA LYS A 54 8.05 -4.61 -2.37
C LYS A 54 7.25 -5.29 -3.48
N VAL A 55 6.78 -6.51 -3.22
CA VAL A 55 6.00 -7.24 -4.20
C VAL A 55 4.71 -6.49 -4.54
N VAL A 56 4.00 -5.99 -3.53
CA VAL A 56 2.76 -5.25 -3.77
C VAL A 56 3.02 -3.99 -4.58
N LEU A 57 4.03 -3.22 -4.19
CA LEU A 57 4.32 -1.98 -4.88
C LEU A 57 4.73 -2.21 -6.34
N LEU A 58 5.58 -3.18 -6.58
CA LEU A 58 6.01 -3.49 -7.96
C LEU A 58 4.88 -4.06 -8.79
N SER A 59 4.03 -4.89 -8.19
CA SER A 59 2.95 -5.53 -8.91
C SER A 59 1.82 -4.57 -9.28
N TYR A 60 1.35 -3.79 -8.31
CA TYR A 60 0.14 -2.99 -8.50
C TYR A 60 0.39 -1.55 -8.89
N PHE A 61 1.53 -0.99 -8.53
CA PHE A 61 1.83 0.40 -8.88
C PHE A 61 2.77 0.51 -10.06
N MET A 62 3.61 -0.48 -10.28
CA MET A 62 4.53 -0.50 -11.43
C MET A 62 4.10 -1.48 -12.51
N ASP A 63 3.00 -2.18 -12.29
CA ASP A 63 2.43 -3.11 -13.26
C ASP A 63 3.40 -4.19 -13.74
N MET A 64 4.23 -4.69 -12.84
CA MET A 64 5.21 -5.72 -13.16
C MET A 64 4.64 -7.13 -12.98
N SER A 65 5.04 -8.04 -13.84
CA SER A 65 4.65 -9.44 -13.73
C SER A 65 5.39 -10.14 -12.58
N ASP A 66 4.85 -11.26 -12.12
CA ASP A 66 5.51 -12.06 -11.10
C ASP A 66 6.91 -12.51 -11.55
N ALA A 67 7.06 -12.83 -12.82
CA ALA A 67 8.35 -13.23 -13.38
C ALA A 67 9.38 -12.09 -13.30
N ASP A 68 8.96 -10.90 -13.64
CA ASP A 68 9.85 -9.74 -13.60
C ASP A 68 10.24 -9.39 -12.16
N ILE A 69 9.27 -9.44 -11.25
CA ILE A 69 9.54 -9.18 -9.84
C ILE A 69 10.48 -10.23 -9.27
N ALA A 70 10.28 -11.50 -9.64
CA ALA A 70 11.14 -12.59 -9.19
C ALA A 70 12.59 -12.35 -9.60
N ARG A 71 12.79 -11.91 -10.84
CA ARG A 71 14.14 -11.60 -11.32
C ARG A 71 14.77 -10.45 -10.57
N MET A 72 14.01 -9.38 -10.36
CA MET A 72 14.52 -8.19 -9.69
C MET A 72 14.83 -8.43 -8.22
N MET A 73 14.04 -9.26 -7.57
CA MET A 73 14.21 -9.54 -6.14
C MET A 73 15.01 -10.80 -5.87
N ASN A 74 15.45 -11.48 -6.91
CA ASN A 74 16.18 -12.73 -6.79
C ASN A 74 15.38 -13.79 -6.01
N LEU A 75 14.11 -13.92 -6.37
CA LEU A 75 13.19 -14.89 -5.78
C LEU A 75 12.65 -15.79 -6.88
N VAL A 76 12.02 -16.90 -6.50
CA VAL A 76 11.30 -17.72 -7.46
C VAL A 76 9.89 -17.19 -7.63
N ARG A 77 9.28 -17.46 -8.80
CA ARG A 77 7.95 -16.93 -9.10
C ARG A 77 6.89 -17.33 -8.10
N SER A 78 6.92 -18.56 -7.61
CA SER A 78 5.94 -19.03 -6.64
C SER A 78 6.03 -18.26 -5.34
N THR A 79 7.25 -17.86 -4.93
CA THR A 79 7.43 -17.04 -3.74
C THR A 79 6.84 -15.65 -3.93
N VAL A 80 7.03 -15.07 -5.11
CA VAL A 80 6.43 -13.76 -5.43
C VAL A 80 4.90 -13.86 -5.39
N TYR A 81 4.35 -14.90 -5.97
CA TYR A 81 2.90 -15.12 -5.95
C TYR A 81 2.37 -15.22 -4.51
N GLU A 82 3.06 -16.00 -3.66
CA GLU A 82 2.65 -16.15 -2.26
C GLU A 82 2.71 -14.84 -1.51
N HIS A 83 3.78 -14.06 -1.70
CA HIS A 83 3.89 -12.74 -1.08
C HIS A 83 2.75 -11.83 -1.52
N ARG A 84 2.44 -11.81 -2.80
CA ARG A 84 1.38 -10.98 -3.34
C ARG A 84 0.02 -11.39 -2.77
N LYS A 85 -0.26 -12.68 -2.80
CA LYS A 85 -1.53 -13.21 -2.29
C LYS A 85 -1.71 -12.92 -0.80
N ARG A 86 -0.69 -13.22 -0.01
CA ARG A 86 -0.77 -12.98 1.43
C ARG A 86 -0.86 -11.50 1.77
N SER A 87 -0.16 -10.67 1.00
CA SER A 87 -0.22 -9.22 1.20
C SER A 87 -1.63 -8.68 0.98
N LEU A 88 -2.29 -9.14 -0.08
CA LEU A 88 -3.66 -8.71 -0.34
C LEU A 88 -4.61 -9.12 0.77
N GLU A 89 -4.45 -10.33 1.29
CA GLU A 89 -5.28 -10.79 2.42
C GLU A 89 -5.08 -9.92 3.65
N LEU A 90 -3.82 -9.62 3.99
CA LEU A 90 -3.50 -8.78 5.14
C LEU A 90 -4.02 -7.36 4.97
N MET A 91 -3.86 -6.80 3.79
CA MET A 91 -4.34 -5.45 3.53
C MET A 91 -5.86 -5.39 3.59
N LYS A 92 -6.53 -6.40 3.08
CA LYS A 92 -7.98 -6.47 3.13
C LYS A 92 -8.46 -6.52 4.58
N GLU A 93 -7.83 -7.34 5.41
CA GLU A 93 -8.15 -7.43 6.83
C GLU A 93 -8.00 -6.08 7.52
N MET A 94 -6.91 -5.39 7.27
CA MET A 94 -6.67 -4.07 7.86
C MET A 94 -7.71 -3.05 7.46
N MET A 95 -8.08 -3.05 6.19
CA MET A 95 -9.05 -2.09 5.69
C MET A 95 -10.46 -2.39 6.21
N GLU A 96 -10.80 -3.67 6.36
CA GLU A 96 -12.07 -4.06 6.94
C GLU A 96 -12.17 -3.67 8.42
N GLU A 97 -11.09 -3.86 9.17
CA GLU A 97 -11.03 -3.44 10.56
C GLU A 97 -11.25 -1.95 10.70
N TYR A 98 -10.60 -1.18 9.83
CA TYR A 98 -10.76 0.27 9.82
C TYR A 98 -12.21 0.66 9.58
N GLN A 99 -12.85 0.04 8.60
CA GLN A 99 -14.26 0.32 8.29
C GLN A 99 -15.17 -0.04 9.45
N ASN A 100 -14.93 -1.18 10.09
CA ASN A 100 -15.73 -1.60 11.24
C ASN A 100 -15.62 -0.61 12.39
N GLU A 101 -14.42 -0.07 12.62
CA GLU A 101 -14.23 0.95 13.65
C GLU A 101 -14.98 2.23 13.32
N GLN A 102 -15.02 2.59 12.05
CA GLN A 102 -15.70 3.81 11.62
C GLN A 102 -17.23 3.69 11.72
N GLU A 103 -17.75 2.48 11.65
CA GLU A 103 -19.19 2.24 11.71
C GLU A 103 -19.73 2.24 13.14
N LYS A 104 -18.86 2.21 14.11
CA LYS A 104 -19.27 2.31 15.51
C LYS A 104 -19.45 3.79 15.90
#